data_1b9e69f0fd6ea655e53484f482569538
#
_entry.id   1b9e69f0fd6ea655e53484f482569538
#
_cell.length_a   1.000
_cell.length_b   1.000
_cell.length_c   1.000
_cell.angle_alpha   90.00
_cell.angle_beta   90.00
_cell.angle_gamma   90.00
#
_symmetry.space_group_name_H-M   'P 1'
#
loop_
_entity.id
_entity.type
_entity.pdbx_description
1 polymer ?
#
loop_
_entity_poly.entity_id
_entity_poly.type
_entity_poly.pdbx_seq_one_letter_code
_entity_poly.pdbx_strand_id
1 'polypeptide(L)'
;MFTCKICGQSFEKRAQLTSHIQYSHKDYNSKTYYDKFLKKEGEGFCKTCGKPTLFKGLFNGYQIYCGIKCAWQDPEVKDRRAKTNSTKTAEEKAEWRKKNIEAHRNENGKCISDEETAKRKAISESSFKKYLNAADCTFIEYITSPKKLVRFKCNKCGNESTYVRSLIDRMARNNDLTICHFCNNHKSVSTPERELRKCIYDMEPGKISLNDRRLLDGKELDIVLPDHKLAIEFDGLYWHNENVVSPDYHLKKTEECAEKGYQLIHIFEDEWTNKKDIVISRLRGLLGKNERIFARNTICKQISFAESKEFLIRNHIQGSCQSKWQYGLFHEGRLVSVMTFGKSRFSNEFELLRFANELNVNVIGGASKLLSHFTSDHAEIENIISYADRRWSNGNLYKTIGFELVHKSAPAYFYIINHERHSRIEFQKHKLVKEGYDANKTEHEIMKERGYPRIYDAGTLKYIWKRNEAINC
;
A
#
# COMPACT_ATOMS: atom_id res chain seq x y z
N MET A 1 -42.68 12.44 -9.05
CA MET A 1 -41.62 13.19 -9.68
C MET A 1 -40.67 13.74 -8.64
N PHE A 2 -39.38 13.81 -8.95
CA PHE A 2 -38.33 14.28 -8.05
C PHE A 2 -37.74 15.59 -8.61
N THR A 3 -38.00 16.70 -7.94
CA THR A 3 -37.67 18.04 -8.47
C THR A 3 -36.37 18.57 -7.85
N CYS A 4 -35.48 19.07 -8.68
CA CYS A 4 -34.26 19.75 -8.26
C CYS A 4 -34.60 21.09 -7.59
N LYS A 5 -34.12 21.29 -6.37
CA LYS A 5 -34.38 22.52 -5.60
C LYS A 5 -33.53 23.72 -6.06
N ILE A 6 -32.57 23.51 -6.95
CA ILE A 6 -31.71 24.57 -7.49
C ILE A 6 -32.33 25.15 -8.78
N CYS A 7 -32.68 24.29 -9.74
CA CYS A 7 -33.14 24.74 -11.08
C CYS A 7 -34.62 24.40 -11.39
N GLY A 8 -35.33 23.72 -10.51
CA GLY A 8 -36.74 23.38 -10.70
C GLY A 8 -37.02 22.21 -11.66
N GLN A 9 -35.99 21.62 -12.28
CA GLN A 9 -36.17 20.49 -13.21
C GLN A 9 -36.67 19.24 -12.48
N SER A 10 -37.65 18.55 -13.06
CA SER A 10 -38.28 17.37 -12.48
C SER A 10 -37.89 16.09 -13.21
N PHE A 11 -37.79 14.99 -12.46
CA PHE A 11 -37.34 13.68 -12.92
C PHE A 11 -38.28 12.58 -12.44
N GLU A 12 -38.46 11.55 -13.23
CA GLU A 12 -39.30 10.38 -12.84
C GLU A 12 -38.58 9.45 -11.87
N LYS A 13 -37.27 9.31 -12.01
CA LYS A 13 -36.46 8.37 -11.19
C LYS A 13 -35.52 9.09 -10.27
N ARG A 14 -35.35 8.55 -9.03
CA ARG A 14 -34.38 9.06 -8.03
C ARG A 14 -32.95 9.18 -8.56
N ALA A 15 -32.51 8.17 -9.32
CA ALA A 15 -31.18 8.15 -9.89
C ALA A 15 -30.92 9.30 -10.87
N GLN A 16 -31.91 9.72 -11.64
CA GLN A 16 -31.81 10.84 -12.58
C GLN A 16 -31.58 12.16 -11.85
N LEU A 17 -32.31 12.43 -10.76
CA LEU A 17 -32.07 13.60 -9.93
C LEU A 17 -30.68 13.58 -9.30
N THR A 18 -30.22 12.43 -8.81
CA THR A 18 -28.86 12.32 -8.22
C THR A 18 -27.78 12.63 -9.26
N SER A 19 -27.89 12.04 -10.45
CA SER A 19 -26.96 12.34 -11.57
C SER A 19 -27.03 13.78 -12.00
N HIS A 20 -28.23 14.35 -12.13
CA HIS A 20 -28.41 15.75 -12.49
C HIS A 20 -27.73 16.69 -11.49
N ILE A 21 -27.89 16.48 -10.18
CA ILE A 21 -27.19 17.27 -9.15
C ILE A 21 -25.67 17.18 -9.34
N GLN A 22 -25.15 16.00 -9.55
CA GLN A 22 -23.70 15.77 -9.67
C GLN A 22 -23.09 16.38 -10.94
N TYR A 23 -23.81 16.36 -12.06
CA TYR A 23 -23.27 16.78 -13.35
C TYR A 23 -23.64 18.21 -13.75
N SER A 24 -24.84 18.68 -13.38
CA SER A 24 -25.33 20.00 -13.75
C SER A 24 -25.09 21.06 -12.66
N HIS A 25 -24.89 20.65 -11.42
CA HIS A 25 -24.63 21.54 -10.28
C HIS A 25 -23.31 21.15 -9.60
N LYS A 26 -22.18 21.39 -10.27
CA LYS A 26 -20.84 20.95 -9.87
C LYS A 26 -20.40 21.39 -8.47
N ASP A 27 -20.98 22.47 -7.95
CA ASP A 27 -20.72 22.97 -6.59
C ASP A 27 -21.40 22.12 -5.49
N TYR A 28 -22.25 21.16 -5.88
CA TYR A 28 -23.01 20.32 -4.97
C TYR A 28 -22.76 18.82 -5.21
N ASN A 29 -22.38 18.12 -4.17
CA ASN A 29 -22.54 16.66 -4.12
C ASN A 29 -23.84 16.29 -3.41
N SER A 30 -24.21 14.99 -3.40
CA SER A 30 -25.45 14.53 -2.77
C SER A 30 -25.60 14.95 -1.30
N LYS A 31 -24.49 15.02 -0.56
CA LYS A 31 -24.50 15.42 0.85
C LYS A 31 -24.67 16.92 1.01
N THR A 32 -23.89 17.72 0.30
CA THR A 32 -23.96 19.19 0.38
C THR A 32 -25.31 19.72 -0.14
N TYR A 33 -25.87 19.09 -1.16
CA TYR A 33 -27.22 19.37 -1.63
C TYR A 33 -28.27 19.05 -0.56
N TYR A 34 -28.17 17.85 0.06
CA TYR A 34 -29.09 17.44 1.13
C TYR A 34 -29.03 18.40 2.30
N ASP A 35 -27.81 18.71 2.77
CA ASP A 35 -27.59 19.59 3.93
C ASP A 35 -28.18 20.98 3.72
N LYS A 36 -28.16 21.51 2.48
CA LYS A 36 -28.64 22.85 2.17
C LYS A 36 -30.14 22.92 1.91
N PHE A 37 -30.71 21.91 1.26
CA PHE A 37 -32.07 22.01 0.72
C PHE A 37 -33.09 21.04 1.30
N LEU A 38 -32.62 19.96 1.95
CA LEU A 38 -33.48 18.85 2.37
C LEU A 38 -33.35 18.47 3.84
N LYS A 39 -32.25 18.86 4.47
CA LYS A 39 -31.94 18.53 5.86
C LYS A 39 -32.96 19.16 6.80
N LYS A 40 -33.50 18.34 7.72
CA LYS A 40 -34.40 18.79 8.78
C LYS A 40 -33.62 19.17 10.03
N GLU A 41 -34.23 19.98 10.87
CA GLU A 41 -33.68 20.36 12.16
C GLU A 41 -33.41 19.11 13.03
N GLY A 42 -32.25 19.03 13.65
CA GLY A 42 -31.80 17.87 14.44
C GLY A 42 -31.25 16.68 13.67
N GLU A 43 -31.35 16.64 12.33
CA GLU A 43 -30.75 15.57 11.54
C GLU A 43 -29.21 15.64 11.54
N GLY A 44 -28.56 14.49 11.43
CA GLY A 44 -27.09 14.37 11.43
C GLY A 44 -26.50 14.10 12.81
N PHE A 45 -27.34 14.05 13.83
CA PHE A 45 -26.94 13.70 15.19
C PHE A 45 -27.76 12.55 15.73
N CYS A 46 -27.14 11.71 16.54
CA CYS A 46 -27.77 10.54 17.15
C CYS A 46 -28.83 10.97 18.20
N LYS A 47 -30.06 10.51 18.02
CA LYS A 47 -31.19 10.81 18.93
C LYS A 47 -30.90 10.44 20.39
N THR A 48 -30.03 9.44 20.63
CA THR A 48 -29.75 8.95 21.99
C THR A 48 -28.53 9.60 22.64
N CYS A 49 -27.43 9.85 21.89
CA CYS A 49 -26.16 10.30 22.48
C CYS A 49 -25.58 11.59 21.86
N GLY A 50 -26.27 12.22 20.94
CA GLY A 50 -25.85 13.47 20.30
C GLY A 50 -24.65 13.38 19.36
N LYS A 51 -24.02 12.21 19.22
CA LYS A 51 -22.86 12.05 18.33
C LYS A 51 -23.28 12.16 16.86
N PRO A 52 -22.39 12.67 15.96
CA PRO A 52 -22.67 12.71 14.52
C PRO A 52 -23.08 11.34 13.97
N THR A 53 -24.03 11.33 13.03
CA THR A 53 -24.49 10.12 12.35
C THR A 53 -24.14 10.13 10.87
N LEU A 54 -24.11 8.93 10.27
CA LEU A 54 -23.72 8.76 8.87
C LEU A 54 -24.81 9.23 7.91
N PHE A 55 -24.43 9.96 6.89
CA PHE A 55 -25.27 10.28 5.76
C PHE A 55 -25.46 9.04 4.88
N LYS A 56 -26.70 8.68 4.58
CA LYS A 56 -27.09 7.47 3.81
C LYS A 56 -27.45 7.74 2.34
N GLY A 57 -27.48 9.00 1.96
CA GLY A 57 -27.79 9.41 0.59
C GLY A 57 -28.93 10.40 0.48
N LEU A 58 -29.09 10.96 -0.73
CA LEU A 58 -30.00 12.07 -1.03
C LEU A 58 -31.46 11.84 -0.59
N PHE A 59 -31.92 10.59 -0.61
CA PHE A 59 -33.33 10.25 -0.31
C PHE A 59 -33.54 9.61 1.07
N ASN A 60 -32.43 9.23 1.73
CA ASN A 60 -32.47 8.57 3.03
C ASN A 60 -31.97 9.46 4.18
N GLY A 61 -31.36 10.63 3.83
CA GLY A 61 -30.83 11.57 4.82
C GLY A 61 -29.76 10.96 5.72
N TYR A 62 -29.79 11.36 6.98
CA TYR A 62 -28.88 10.86 8.00
C TYR A 62 -29.48 9.70 8.78
N GLN A 63 -28.64 8.84 9.33
CA GLN A 63 -29.09 7.82 10.29
C GLN A 63 -29.61 8.50 11.57
N ILE A 64 -30.66 7.91 12.17
CA ILE A 64 -31.24 8.40 13.42
C ILE A 64 -30.31 8.10 14.60
N TYR A 65 -29.56 6.99 14.55
CA TYR A 65 -28.65 6.55 15.62
C TYR A 65 -27.25 6.31 15.05
N CYS A 66 -26.23 6.60 15.84
CA CYS A 66 -24.84 6.36 15.47
C CYS A 66 -24.45 4.87 15.47
N GLY A 67 -25.27 4.01 16.06
CA GLY A 67 -25.07 2.57 16.10
C GLY A 67 -26.21 1.85 16.81
N ILE A 68 -26.19 0.50 16.69
CA ILE A 68 -27.26 -0.37 17.20
C ILE A 68 -27.45 -0.28 18.72
N LYS A 69 -26.37 -0.01 19.48
CA LYS A 69 -26.46 0.18 20.94
C LYS A 69 -27.29 1.42 21.30
N CYS A 70 -27.09 2.53 20.58
CA CYS A 70 -27.88 3.75 20.80
C CYS A 70 -29.34 3.56 20.36
N ALA A 71 -29.61 2.88 19.25
CA ALA A 71 -30.96 2.53 18.85
C ALA A 71 -31.70 1.70 19.92
N TRP A 72 -31.01 0.78 20.57
CA TRP A 72 -31.59 -0.04 21.63
C TRP A 72 -31.80 0.68 22.97
N GLN A 73 -31.13 1.80 23.17
CA GLN A 73 -31.32 2.64 24.35
C GLN A 73 -32.48 3.63 24.23
N ASP A 74 -32.95 3.89 23.00
CA ASP A 74 -34.08 4.79 22.76
C ASP A 74 -35.36 4.23 23.38
N PRO A 75 -36.10 5.01 24.22
CA PRO A 75 -37.32 4.56 24.88
C PRO A 75 -38.39 4.07 23.91
N GLU A 76 -38.60 4.75 22.77
CA GLU A 76 -39.56 4.38 21.76
C GLU A 76 -39.25 3.03 21.10
N VAL A 77 -37.95 2.77 20.87
CA VAL A 77 -37.47 1.49 20.32
C VAL A 77 -37.64 0.37 21.35
N LYS A 78 -37.32 0.65 22.63
CA LYS A 78 -37.53 -0.29 23.75
C LYS A 78 -39.01 -0.63 23.89
N ASP A 79 -39.89 0.37 23.87
CA ASP A 79 -41.34 0.20 24.02
C ASP A 79 -41.94 -0.59 22.87
N ARG A 80 -41.53 -0.29 21.62
CA ARG A 80 -41.97 -1.05 20.42
C ARG A 80 -41.53 -2.52 20.51
N ARG A 81 -40.31 -2.77 20.99
CA ARG A 81 -39.80 -4.14 21.20
C ARG A 81 -40.50 -4.84 22.36
N ALA A 82 -40.78 -4.13 23.44
CA ALA A 82 -41.51 -4.66 24.57
C ALA A 82 -42.98 -5.03 24.14
N LYS A 83 -43.68 -4.14 23.43
CA LYS A 83 -44.99 -4.40 22.85
C LYS A 83 -44.98 -5.61 21.89
N THR A 84 -43.97 -5.67 21.00
CA THR A 84 -43.83 -6.80 20.07
C THR A 84 -43.50 -8.11 20.80
N ASN A 85 -42.86 -8.04 21.98
CA ASN A 85 -42.55 -9.22 22.81
C ASN A 85 -43.63 -9.57 23.82
N SER A 86 -44.45 -8.60 24.28
CA SER A 86 -45.54 -8.82 25.25
C SER A 86 -46.79 -9.30 24.63
N THR A 87 -47.05 -9.02 23.35
CA THR A 87 -48.19 -9.53 22.61
C THR A 87 -48.07 -10.99 22.18
N LYS A 88 -46.90 -11.62 22.37
CA LYS A 88 -46.68 -13.03 22.04
C LYS A 88 -46.72 -13.90 23.28
N THR A 89 -47.62 -14.88 23.29
CA THR A 89 -47.67 -15.94 24.32
C THR A 89 -46.38 -16.76 24.32
N ALA A 90 -46.14 -17.56 25.38
CA ALA A 90 -44.99 -18.45 25.45
C ALA A 90 -44.95 -19.44 24.26
N GLU A 91 -46.15 -19.87 23.82
CA GLU A 91 -46.34 -20.74 22.66
C GLU A 91 -46.02 -20.02 21.36
N GLU A 92 -46.47 -18.77 21.17
CA GLU A 92 -46.13 -17.95 20.02
C GLU A 92 -44.64 -17.57 19.97
N LYS A 93 -43.99 -17.41 21.12
CA LYS A 93 -42.52 -17.22 21.21
C LYS A 93 -41.77 -18.50 20.85
N ALA A 94 -42.27 -19.65 21.25
CA ALA A 94 -41.73 -20.95 20.87
C ALA A 94 -41.95 -21.21 19.37
N GLU A 95 -43.15 -20.87 18.87
CA GLU A 95 -43.47 -20.97 17.45
C GLU A 95 -42.68 -19.97 16.61
N TRP A 96 -42.46 -18.72 17.08
CA TRP A 96 -41.59 -17.73 16.42
C TRP A 96 -40.11 -18.17 16.45
N ARG A 97 -39.62 -18.78 17.55
CA ARG A 97 -38.31 -19.42 17.57
C ARG A 97 -38.25 -20.59 16.60
N LYS A 98 -39.28 -21.39 16.55
CA LYS A 98 -39.46 -22.48 15.59
C LYS A 98 -39.48 -21.93 14.15
N LYS A 99 -40.23 -20.86 13.87
CA LYS A 99 -40.27 -20.16 12.57
C LYS A 99 -38.97 -19.45 12.21
N ASN A 100 -38.19 -18.94 13.18
CA ASN A 100 -36.85 -18.40 12.90
C ASN A 100 -35.77 -19.49 12.73
N ILE A 101 -35.92 -20.60 13.40
CA ILE A 101 -35.14 -21.84 13.08
C ILE A 101 -35.66 -22.38 11.73
N GLU A 102 -36.90 -22.19 11.42
CA GLU A 102 -37.57 -22.51 10.16
C GLU A 102 -37.45 -21.44 9.06
N ALA A 103 -36.88 -20.24 9.33
CA ALA A 103 -36.54 -19.22 8.31
C ALA A 103 -35.27 -19.57 7.53
N HIS A 104 -34.58 -20.66 7.88
CA HIS A 104 -33.73 -21.42 6.98
C HIS A 104 -34.51 -22.48 6.19
N ARG A 105 -35.85 -22.36 6.11
CA ARG A 105 -36.72 -23.21 5.30
C ARG A 105 -36.80 -22.67 3.87
N ASN A 106 -36.96 -23.60 2.92
CA ASN A 106 -37.15 -23.28 1.51
C ASN A 106 -38.40 -22.41 1.29
N GLU A 107 -38.58 -21.86 0.11
CA GLU A 107 -39.72 -21.02 -0.30
C GLU A 107 -41.12 -21.68 -0.06
N ASN A 108 -41.15 -23.00 0.20
CA ASN A 108 -42.33 -23.79 0.48
C ASN A 108 -42.54 -24.08 1.99
N GLY A 109 -41.80 -23.42 2.91
CA GLY A 109 -42.02 -23.51 4.35
C GLY A 109 -41.53 -24.82 5.00
N LYS A 110 -40.78 -25.70 4.30
CA LYS A 110 -40.17 -26.91 4.85
C LYS A 110 -38.84 -26.65 5.47
N CYS A 111 -38.56 -27.24 6.63
CA CYS A 111 -37.26 -27.23 7.26
C CYS A 111 -36.22 -27.79 6.30
N ILE A 112 -35.16 -27.02 6.04
CA ILE A 112 -34.01 -27.51 5.27
C ILE A 112 -33.30 -28.50 6.19
N SER A 113 -33.42 -29.80 5.91
CA SER A 113 -32.71 -30.84 6.62
C SER A 113 -31.20 -30.63 6.44
N ASP A 114 -30.40 -31.17 7.36
CA ASP A 114 -28.91 -31.14 7.22
C ASP A 114 -28.50 -31.75 5.88
N GLU A 115 -29.23 -32.74 5.39
CA GLU A 115 -29.06 -33.35 4.08
C GLU A 115 -29.36 -32.39 2.92
N GLU A 116 -30.45 -31.61 3.00
CA GLU A 116 -30.81 -30.58 2.03
C GLU A 116 -29.80 -29.42 2.06
N THR A 117 -29.34 -29.03 3.24
CA THR A 117 -28.28 -28.02 3.42
C THR A 117 -26.95 -28.51 2.82
N ALA A 118 -26.62 -29.78 3.01
CA ALA A 118 -25.46 -30.41 2.40
C ALA A 118 -25.58 -30.50 0.87
N LYS A 119 -26.76 -30.85 0.35
CA LYS A 119 -27.05 -30.84 -1.10
C LYS A 119 -26.93 -29.45 -1.72
N ARG A 120 -27.48 -28.41 -1.08
CA ARG A 120 -27.33 -27.00 -1.55
C ARG A 120 -25.87 -26.55 -1.53
N LYS A 121 -25.13 -26.91 -0.49
CA LYS A 121 -23.70 -26.63 -0.39
C LYS A 121 -22.93 -27.35 -1.51
N ALA A 122 -23.24 -28.60 -1.77
CA ALA A 122 -22.62 -29.38 -2.84
C ALA A 122 -22.92 -28.80 -4.24
N ILE A 123 -24.20 -28.38 -4.49
CA ILE A 123 -24.60 -27.72 -5.75
C ILE A 123 -23.88 -26.39 -5.91
N SER A 124 -23.81 -25.57 -4.85
CA SER A 124 -23.09 -24.28 -4.89
C SER A 124 -21.58 -24.49 -5.15
N GLU A 125 -21.00 -25.54 -4.58
CA GLU A 125 -19.60 -25.89 -4.77
C GLU A 125 -19.32 -26.45 -6.17
N SER A 126 -20.21 -27.26 -6.69
CA SER A 126 -20.16 -27.78 -8.09
C SER A 126 -20.26 -26.62 -9.08
N SER A 127 -21.23 -25.73 -8.93
CA SER A 127 -21.39 -24.56 -9.79
C SER A 127 -20.19 -23.63 -9.74
N PHE A 128 -19.59 -23.45 -8.59
CA PHE A 128 -18.37 -22.67 -8.41
C PHE A 128 -17.17 -23.30 -9.15
N LYS A 129 -16.94 -24.59 -8.97
CA LYS A 129 -15.86 -25.30 -9.69
C LYS A 129 -16.08 -25.27 -11.20
N LYS A 130 -17.35 -25.44 -11.64
CA LYS A 130 -17.73 -25.30 -13.06
C LYS A 130 -17.39 -23.91 -13.61
N TYR A 131 -17.65 -22.85 -12.84
CA TYR A 131 -17.28 -21.48 -13.22
C TYR A 131 -15.75 -21.32 -13.33
N LEU A 132 -14.97 -21.79 -12.35
CA LEU A 132 -13.51 -21.71 -12.41
C LEU A 132 -12.95 -22.43 -13.64
N ASN A 133 -13.46 -23.63 -13.94
CA ASN A 133 -13.05 -24.37 -15.14
C ASN A 133 -13.42 -23.61 -16.42
N ALA A 134 -14.62 -23.00 -16.48
CA ALA A 134 -15.02 -22.17 -17.62
C ALA A 134 -14.13 -20.91 -17.77
N ALA A 135 -13.60 -20.38 -16.68
CA ALA A 135 -12.64 -19.28 -16.64
C ALA A 135 -11.18 -19.74 -16.84
N ASP A 136 -10.98 -21.00 -17.22
CA ASP A 136 -9.67 -21.64 -17.39
C ASP A 136 -8.78 -21.53 -16.12
N CYS A 137 -9.40 -21.81 -14.97
CA CYS A 137 -8.75 -21.77 -13.66
C CYS A 137 -9.01 -23.05 -12.87
N THR A 138 -7.99 -23.51 -12.15
CA THR A 138 -8.07 -24.67 -11.25
C THR A 138 -8.18 -24.23 -9.81
N PHE A 139 -9.18 -24.73 -9.08
CA PHE A 139 -9.34 -24.52 -7.65
C PHE A 139 -8.18 -25.17 -6.89
N ILE A 140 -7.60 -24.46 -5.92
CA ILE A 140 -6.56 -25.00 -5.04
C ILE A 140 -7.15 -25.26 -3.65
N GLU A 141 -7.59 -24.23 -2.94
CA GLU A 141 -8.05 -24.36 -1.56
C GLU A 141 -8.99 -23.23 -1.12
N TYR A 142 -9.71 -23.47 -0.02
CA TYR A 142 -10.35 -22.43 0.76
C TYR A 142 -9.44 -21.99 1.90
N ILE A 143 -9.28 -20.67 2.05
CA ILE A 143 -8.54 -20.10 3.16
C ILE A 143 -9.58 -19.57 4.15
N THR A 144 -9.55 -20.10 5.38
CA THR A 144 -10.41 -19.69 6.50
C THR A 144 -9.88 -18.37 7.07
N SER A 145 -10.59 -17.30 6.80
CA SER A 145 -10.42 -15.96 7.34
C SER A 145 -11.83 -15.46 7.72
N PRO A 146 -11.99 -14.31 8.42
CA PRO A 146 -13.33 -13.73 8.63
C PRO A 146 -14.15 -13.59 7.34
N LYS A 147 -13.49 -13.54 6.18
CA LYS A 147 -14.11 -13.64 4.85
C LYS A 147 -13.61 -14.91 4.17
N LYS A 148 -14.52 -15.76 3.69
CA LYS A 148 -14.19 -17.00 2.97
C LYS A 148 -13.41 -16.66 1.69
N LEU A 149 -12.09 -16.90 1.70
CA LEU A 149 -11.20 -16.67 0.58
C LEU A 149 -11.01 -17.97 -0.22
N VAL A 150 -10.83 -17.82 -1.52
CA VAL A 150 -10.59 -18.91 -2.47
C VAL A 150 -9.27 -18.67 -3.18
N ARG A 151 -8.40 -19.67 -3.14
CA ARG A 151 -7.15 -19.70 -3.90
C ARG A 151 -7.34 -20.58 -5.13
N PHE A 152 -6.92 -20.10 -6.28
CA PHE A 152 -7.03 -20.80 -7.56
C PHE A 152 -5.83 -20.48 -8.45
N LYS A 153 -5.54 -21.37 -9.38
CA LYS A 153 -4.47 -21.26 -10.38
C LYS A 153 -5.07 -21.03 -11.76
N CYS A 154 -4.59 -20.06 -12.48
CA CYS A 154 -4.94 -19.85 -13.88
C CYS A 154 -4.18 -20.85 -14.75
N ASN A 155 -4.87 -21.65 -15.58
CA ASN A 155 -4.23 -22.63 -16.44
C ASN A 155 -3.52 -21.99 -17.63
N LYS A 156 -3.97 -20.80 -18.07
CA LYS A 156 -3.38 -20.07 -19.19
C LYS A 156 -2.00 -19.48 -18.88
N CYS A 157 -1.81 -18.89 -17.68
CA CYS A 157 -0.53 -18.25 -17.32
C CYS A 157 0.19 -18.92 -16.15
N GLY A 158 -0.40 -19.96 -15.54
CA GLY A 158 0.16 -20.67 -14.40
C GLY A 158 0.09 -19.95 -13.06
N ASN A 159 -0.38 -18.70 -13.04
CA ASN A 159 -0.41 -17.86 -11.83
C ASN A 159 -1.50 -18.25 -10.85
N GLU A 160 -1.21 -18.10 -9.56
CA GLU A 160 -2.19 -18.25 -8.48
C GLU A 160 -2.76 -16.90 -8.06
N SER A 161 -4.05 -16.90 -7.77
CA SER A 161 -4.77 -15.72 -7.29
C SER A 161 -5.67 -16.08 -6.12
N THR A 162 -5.92 -15.12 -5.22
CA THR A 162 -6.78 -15.31 -4.07
C THR A 162 -7.86 -14.24 -4.05
N TYR A 163 -9.13 -14.66 -4.05
CA TYR A 163 -10.29 -13.77 -4.00
C TYR A 163 -11.25 -14.12 -2.88
N VAL A 164 -12.03 -13.13 -2.44
CA VAL A 164 -13.19 -13.40 -1.59
C VAL A 164 -14.21 -14.20 -2.39
N ARG A 165 -14.75 -15.29 -1.83
CA ARG A 165 -15.73 -16.16 -2.49
C ARG A 165 -16.90 -15.37 -3.07
N SER A 166 -17.45 -14.40 -2.35
CA SER A 166 -18.58 -13.57 -2.81
C SER A 166 -18.26 -12.74 -4.06
N LEU A 167 -17.00 -12.37 -4.29
CA LEU A 167 -16.58 -11.70 -5.52
C LEU A 167 -16.63 -12.67 -6.69
N ILE A 168 -16.11 -13.89 -6.51
CA ILE A 168 -16.15 -14.94 -7.54
C ILE A 168 -17.59 -15.30 -7.89
N ASP A 169 -18.47 -15.45 -6.89
CA ASP A 169 -19.89 -15.71 -7.10
C ASP A 169 -20.60 -14.57 -7.87
N ARG A 170 -20.16 -13.32 -7.67
CA ARG A 170 -20.65 -12.16 -8.44
C ARG A 170 -20.17 -12.20 -9.88
N MET A 171 -18.88 -12.50 -10.10
CA MET A 171 -18.31 -12.65 -11.45
C MET A 171 -19.02 -13.79 -12.21
N ALA A 172 -19.26 -14.93 -11.54
CA ALA A 172 -19.98 -16.05 -12.10
C ALA A 172 -21.42 -15.68 -12.53
N ARG A 173 -22.14 -14.93 -11.70
CA ARG A 173 -23.52 -14.46 -12.04
C ARG A 173 -23.54 -13.50 -13.22
N ASN A 174 -22.48 -12.71 -13.40
CA ASN A 174 -22.34 -11.77 -14.50
C ASN A 174 -21.74 -12.42 -15.76
N ASN A 175 -21.46 -13.72 -15.73
CA ASN A 175 -20.75 -14.47 -16.77
C ASN A 175 -19.39 -13.84 -17.14
N ASP A 176 -18.72 -13.24 -16.14
CA ASP A 176 -17.42 -12.61 -16.30
C ASP A 176 -16.33 -13.66 -16.07
N LEU A 177 -15.73 -14.12 -17.16
CA LEU A 177 -14.67 -15.12 -17.13
C LEU A 177 -13.26 -14.51 -16.97
N THR A 178 -13.16 -13.20 -16.72
CA THR A 178 -11.90 -12.48 -16.60
C THR A 178 -11.33 -12.52 -15.17
N ILE A 179 -11.37 -13.69 -14.53
CA ILE A 179 -11.01 -13.85 -13.13
C ILE A 179 -9.48 -13.76 -12.87
N CYS A 180 -8.66 -14.10 -13.84
CA CYS A 180 -7.21 -14.06 -13.66
C CYS A 180 -6.66 -12.63 -13.79
N HIS A 181 -6.05 -12.09 -12.73
CA HIS A 181 -5.43 -10.76 -12.73
C HIS A 181 -4.30 -10.60 -13.75
N PHE A 182 -3.61 -11.71 -14.08
CA PHE A 182 -2.47 -11.66 -14.97
C PHE A 182 -2.87 -11.71 -16.45
N CYS A 183 -3.92 -12.47 -16.76
CA CYS A 183 -4.38 -12.65 -18.13
C CYS A 183 -5.34 -11.56 -18.58
N ASN A 184 -6.08 -10.96 -17.65
CA ASN A 184 -7.20 -10.07 -17.95
C ASN A 184 -6.93 -8.66 -17.47
N ASN A 185 -7.24 -7.69 -18.33
CA ASN A 185 -7.14 -6.26 -18.05
C ASN A 185 -8.22 -5.83 -17.06
N HIS A 186 -8.07 -6.10 -15.76
CA HIS A 186 -8.92 -5.45 -14.79
C HIS A 186 -8.67 -3.94 -14.82
N LYS A 187 -9.72 -3.16 -15.00
CA LYS A 187 -9.70 -1.69 -15.03
C LYS A 187 -9.13 -1.05 -13.74
N SER A 188 -8.95 -1.85 -12.67
CA SER A 188 -8.50 -1.40 -11.36
C SER A 188 -6.98 -1.50 -11.13
N VAL A 189 -6.23 -2.15 -12.03
CA VAL A 189 -4.76 -2.33 -11.89
C VAL A 189 -4.07 -1.57 -13.00
N SER A 190 -3.14 -0.69 -12.65
CA SER A 190 -2.37 0.10 -13.62
C SER A 190 -1.46 -0.79 -14.50
N THR A 191 -1.12 -0.30 -15.69
CA THR A 191 -0.18 -1.04 -16.58
C THR A 191 1.18 -1.26 -15.92
N PRO A 192 1.81 -0.26 -15.28
CA PRO A 192 3.08 -0.44 -14.58
C PRO A 192 3.01 -1.47 -13.44
N GLU A 193 1.94 -1.46 -12.67
CA GLU A 193 1.74 -2.44 -11.59
C GLU A 193 1.62 -3.87 -12.12
N ARG A 194 0.93 -4.07 -13.26
CA ARG A 194 0.85 -5.40 -13.93
C ARG A 194 2.20 -5.88 -14.42
N GLU A 195 3.01 -4.98 -14.94
CA GLU A 195 4.38 -5.30 -15.36
C GLU A 195 5.24 -5.71 -14.17
N LEU A 196 5.12 -5.00 -13.02
CA LEU A 196 5.80 -5.37 -11.78
C LEU A 196 5.35 -6.76 -11.32
N ARG A 197 4.04 -7.01 -11.25
CA ARG A 197 3.47 -8.30 -10.84
C ARG A 197 4.00 -9.43 -11.73
N LYS A 198 4.03 -9.23 -13.04
CA LYS A 198 4.60 -10.20 -13.99
C LYS A 198 6.08 -10.42 -13.74
N CYS A 199 6.85 -9.36 -13.57
CA CYS A 199 8.28 -9.43 -13.31
C CYS A 199 8.59 -10.24 -12.03
N ILE A 200 7.85 -10.01 -10.94
CA ILE A 200 7.99 -10.79 -9.69
C ILE A 200 7.63 -12.26 -9.92
N TYR A 201 6.55 -12.51 -10.67
CA TYR A 201 6.14 -13.87 -10.95
C TYR A 201 7.18 -14.64 -11.79
N ASP A 202 7.76 -14.00 -12.80
CA ASP A 202 8.81 -14.60 -13.63
C ASP A 202 10.07 -14.96 -12.79
N MET A 203 10.31 -14.22 -11.69
CA MET A 203 11.39 -14.50 -10.73
C MET A 203 11.03 -15.61 -9.72
N GLU A 204 9.78 -15.65 -9.25
CA GLU A 204 9.29 -16.56 -8.20
C GLU A 204 7.95 -17.19 -8.59
N PRO A 205 7.95 -18.13 -9.55
CA PRO A 205 6.70 -18.75 -9.99
C PRO A 205 6.09 -19.63 -8.88
N GLY A 206 4.81 -19.39 -8.60
CA GLY A 206 3.99 -20.31 -7.81
C GLY A 206 3.84 -20.01 -6.31
N LYS A 207 4.48 -18.95 -5.75
CA LYS A 207 4.43 -18.64 -4.33
C LYS A 207 4.12 -17.18 -4.01
N ILE A 208 3.25 -16.57 -4.80
CA ILE A 208 2.88 -15.16 -4.70
C ILE A 208 1.42 -15.05 -4.30
N SER A 209 1.11 -14.23 -3.30
CA SER A 209 -0.25 -13.77 -3.00
C SER A 209 -0.43 -12.36 -3.52
N LEU A 210 -1.43 -12.12 -4.36
CA LEU A 210 -1.78 -10.81 -4.86
C LEU A 210 -2.98 -10.24 -4.13
N ASN A 211 -3.00 -8.90 -3.93
CA ASN A 211 -4.05 -8.20 -3.22
C ASN A 211 -4.34 -8.87 -1.86
N ASP A 212 -3.27 -9.22 -1.14
CA ASP A 212 -3.37 -9.93 0.13
C ASP A 212 -3.92 -9.02 1.21
N ARG A 213 -5.03 -9.46 1.83
CA ARG A 213 -5.67 -8.75 2.94
C ARG A 213 -5.61 -9.52 4.25
N ARG A 214 -4.87 -10.62 4.28
CA ARG A 214 -4.74 -11.50 5.46
C ARG A 214 -3.62 -11.05 6.36
N LEU A 215 -2.50 -10.67 5.77
CA LEU A 215 -1.31 -10.30 6.52
C LEU A 215 -1.54 -9.09 7.43
N LEU A 216 -2.28 -8.09 6.94
CA LEU A 216 -2.59 -6.85 7.66
C LEU A 216 -4.07 -6.71 8.04
N ASP A 217 -4.71 -7.82 8.44
CA ASP A 217 -6.05 -7.85 9.06
C ASP A 217 -7.12 -7.04 8.30
N GLY A 218 -7.08 -7.08 6.97
CA GLY A 218 -8.06 -6.45 6.07
C GLY A 218 -7.49 -5.30 5.22
N LYS A 219 -6.33 -4.75 5.53
CA LYS A 219 -5.59 -3.83 4.65
C LYS A 219 -4.96 -4.62 3.51
N GLU A 220 -5.02 -4.07 2.31
CA GLU A 220 -4.50 -4.73 1.11
C GLU A 220 -2.99 -4.52 0.98
N LEU A 221 -2.29 -5.58 0.56
CA LEU A 221 -0.93 -5.56 0.07
C LEU A 221 -0.93 -6.05 -1.38
N ASP A 222 -0.30 -5.34 -2.29
CA ASP A 222 -0.36 -5.65 -3.73
C ASP A 222 0.27 -7.00 -4.05
N ILE A 223 1.43 -7.28 -3.46
CA ILE A 223 2.18 -8.53 -3.67
C ILE A 223 2.75 -8.99 -2.32
N VAL A 224 2.54 -10.25 -1.96
CA VAL A 224 3.19 -10.89 -0.80
C VAL A 224 3.89 -12.16 -1.24
N LEU A 225 5.15 -12.30 -0.82
CA LEU A 225 6.00 -13.48 -1.02
C LEU A 225 6.29 -14.12 0.35
N PRO A 226 5.45 -15.07 0.79
CA PRO A 226 5.54 -15.61 2.15
C PRO A 226 6.87 -16.30 2.47
N ASP A 227 7.44 -17.01 1.52
CA ASP A 227 8.69 -17.75 1.70
C ASP A 227 9.90 -16.82 1.89
N HIS A 228 9.82 -15.60 1.36
CA HIS A 228 10.86 -14.57 1.50
C HIS A 228 10.58 -13.60 2.65
N LYS A 229 9.42 -13.71 3.32
CA LYS A 229 8.96 -12.72 4.30
C LYS A 229 8.98 -11.30 3.73
N LEU A 230 8.58 -11.17 2.48
CA LEU A 230 8.63 -9.94 1.70
C LEU A 230 7.22 -9.56 1.25
N ALA A 231 6.89 -8.29 1.36
CA ALA A 231 5.72 -7.68 0.74
C ALA A 231 6.15 -6.51 -0.15
N ILE A 232 5.40 -6.22 -1.19
CA ILE A 232 5.69 -5.15 -2.15
C ILE A 232 4.41 -4.39 -2.41
N GLU A 233 4.49 -3.05 -2.37
CA GLU A 233 3.46 -2.11 -2.76
C GLU A 233 3.91 -1.35 -3.99
N PHE A 234 3.00 -1.14 -4.91
CA PHE A 234 3.15 -0.24 -6.05
C PHE A 234 2.44 1.07 -5.76
N ASP A 235 3.21 2.08 -5.38
CA ASP A 235 2.67 3.37 -4.96
C ASP A 235 2.45 4.30 -6.16
N GLY A 236 1.28 4.20 -6.78
CA GLY A 236 0.85 5.10 -7.85
C GLY A 236 0.74 6.54 -7.34
N LEU A 237 1.39 7.49 -8.01
CA LEU A 237 1.52 8.87 -7.52
C LEU A 237 0.18 9.58 -7.33
N TYR A 238 -0.81 9.24 -8.13
CA TYR A 238 -2.15 9.81 -8.01
C TYR A 238 -2.89 9.32 -6.75
N TRP A 239 -2.79 8.03 -6.43
CA TRP A 239 -3.57 7.40 -5.37
C TRP A 239 -2.91 7.47 -3.99
N HIS A 240 -1.60 7.76 -3.94
CA HIS A 240 -0.81 7.78 -2.71
C HIS A 240 -0.37 9.19 -2.27
N ASN A 241 -0.91 10.26 -2.88
CA ASN A 241 -0.62 11.64 -2.47
C ASN A 241 -1.49 12.10 -1.28
N GLU A 242 -1.15 13.24 -0.72
CA GLU A 242 -1.79 13.83 0.47
C GLU A 242 -3.28 14.14 0.34
N ASN A 243 -3.82 14.21 -0.88
CA ASN A 243 -5.25 14.39 -1.10
C ASN A 243 -6.04 13.09 -0.90
N VAL A 244 -5.37 11.93 -0.87
CA VAL A 244 -5.98 10.60 -0.83
C VAL A 244 -5.62 9.85 0.45
N VAL A 245 -4.34 9.90 0.87
CA VAL A 245 -3.85 9.17 2.04
C VAL A 245 -3.17 10.08 3.05
N SER A 246 -3.10 9.66 4.32
CA SER A 246 -2.42 10.41 5.38
C SER A 246 -0.90 10.42 5.20
N PRO A 247 -0.19 11.44 5.73
CA PRO A 247 1.27 11.54 5.63
C PRO A 247 2.04 10.33 6.19
N ASP A 248 1.46 9.61 7.11
CA ASP A 248 2.05 8.45 7.78
C ASP A 248 1.59 7.10 7.20
N TYR A 249 0.85 7.11 6.09
CA TYR A 249 0.25 5.91 5.49
C TYR A 249 1.29 4.83 5.17
N HIS A 250 2.35 5.17 4.42
CA HIS A 250 3.41 4.22 4.05
C HIS A 250 4.21 3.75 5.26
N LEU A 251 4.50 4.67 6.20
CA LEU A 251 5.20 4.34 7.45
C LEU A 251 4.41 3.33 8.29
N LYS A 252 3.14 3.59 8.55
CA LYS A 252 2.27 2.69 9.34
C LYS A 252 2.20 1.30 8.71
N LYS A 253 2.02 1.24 7.40
CA LYS A 253 1.94 -0.03 6.68
C LYS A 253 3.27 -0.80 6.73
N THR A 254 4.40 -0.07 6.66
CA THR A 254 5.74 -0.63 6.82
C THR A 254 5.94 -1.22 8.22
N GLU A 255 5.50 -0.51 9.27
CA GLU A 255 5.64 -0.95 10.66
C GLU A 255 4.74 -2.16 10.96
N GLU A 256 3.49 -2.14 10.52
CA GLU A 256 2.56 -3.27 10.65
C GLU A 256 3.09 -4.54 9.95
N CYS A 257 3.72 -4.41 8.77
CA CYS A 257 4.40 -5.54 8.11
C CYS A 257 5.58 -6.04 8.93
N ALA A 258 6.39 -5.13 9.47
CA ALA A 258 7.56 -5.47 10.27
C ALA A 258 7.16 -6.21 11.57
N GLU A 259 6.07 -5.83 12.23
CA GLU A 259 5.51 -6.51 13.40
C GLU A 259 5.09 -7.96 13.08
N LYS A 260 4.63 -8.22 11.85
CA LYS A 260 4.31 -9.56 11.35
C LYS A 260 5.54 -10.32 10.82
N GLY A 261 6.73 -9.74 10.93
CA GLY A 261 8.00 -10.32 10.47
C GLY A 261 8.22 -10.25 8.96
N TYR A 262 7.54 -9.34 8.26
CA TYR A 262 7.70 -9.09 6.84
C TYR A 262 8.41 -7.76 6.59
N GLN A 263 9.29 -7.74 5.59
CA GLN A 263 9.79 -6.49 5.03
C GLN A 263 8.81 -6.00 3.97
N LEU A 264 8.37 -4.73 4.05
CA LEU A 264 7.58 -4.09 3.02
C LEU A 264 8.48 -3.22 2.13
N ILE A 265 8.39 -3.43 0.82
CA ILE A 265 9.05 -2.62 -0.19
C ILE A 265 8.02 -1.71 -0.85
N HIS A 266 8.28 -0.41 -0.87
CA HIS A 266 7.49 0.58 -1.56
C HIS A 266 8.16 0.98 -2.87
N ILE A 267 7.48 0.74 -3.99
CA ILE A 267 7.95 1.10 -5.34
C ILE A 267 7.05 2.21 -5.85
N PHE A 268 7.57 3.42 -5.94
CA PHE A 268 6.85 4.52 -6.54
C PHE A 268 6.79 4.40 -8.06
N GLU A 269 5.69 4.84 -8.64
CA GLU A 269 5.39 4.75 -10.08
C GLU A 269 6.49 5.36 -10.95
N ASP A 270 7.05 6.51 -10.56
CA ASP A 270 8.14 7.17 -11.29
C ASP A 270 9.47 6.38 -11.23
N GLU A 271 9.74 5.67 -10.13
CA GLU A 271 10.91 4.77 -10.04
C GLU A 271 10.77 3.59 -11.00
N TRP A 272 9.56 3.00 -11.06
CA TRP A 272 9.28 1.93 -12.01
C TRP A 272 9.39 2.40 -13.46
N THR A 273 8.91 3.59 -13.76
CA THR A 273 8.92 4.15 -15.11
C THR A 273 10.33 4.53 -15.56
N ASN A 274 11.10 5.23 -14.70
CA ASN A 274 12.36 5.86 -15.11
C ASN A 274 13.61 5.06 -14.70
N LYS A 275 13.49 4.09 -13.75
CA LYS A 275 14.63 3.33 -13.18
C LYS A 275 14.32 1.85 -13.06
N LYS A 276 13.55 1.33 -14.01
CA LYS A 276 13.02 -0.04 -14.00
C LYS A 276 14.10 -1.09 -13.78
N ASP A 277 15.24 -0.99 -14.48
CA ASP A 277 16.34 -1.96 -14.37
C ASP A 277 16.95 -1.98 -12.98
N ILE A 278 17.07 -0.81 -12.33
CA ILE A 278 17.57 -0.70 -10.95
C ILE A 278 16.58 -1.35 -9.98
N VAL A 279 15.28 -1.07 -10.15
CA VAL A 279 14.21 -1.67 -9.32
C VAL A 279 14.24 -3.19 -9.47
N ILE A 280 14.27 -3.70 -10.69
CA ILE A 280 14.32 -5.15 -10.97
C ILE A 280 15.57 -5.78 -10.36
N SER A 281 16.74 -5.17 -10.53
CA SER A 281 18.01 -5.66 -9.97
C SER A 281 17.94 -5.75 -8.44
N ARG A 282 17.34 -4.74 -7.77
CA ARG A 282 17.17 -4.75 -6.30
C ARG A 282 16.22 -5.84 -5.85
N LEU A 283 15.10 -6.02 -6.55
CA LEU A 283 14.15 -7.11 -6.27
C LEU A 283 14.80 -8.48 -6.47
N ARG A 284 15.55 -8.68 -7.55
CA ARG A 284 16.35 -9.89 -7.77
C ARG A 284 17.34 -10.14 -6.63
N GLY A 285 17.98 -9.08 -6.13
CA GLY A 285 18.90 -9.16 -4.98
C GLY A 285 18.20 -9.61 -3.69
N LEU A 286 17.01 -9.07 -3.40
CA LEU A 286 16.17 -9.48 -2.25
C LEU A 286 15.70 -10.94 -2.35
N LEU A 287 15.47 -11.42 -3.58
CA LEU A 287 15.05 -12.80 -3.86
C LEU A 287 16.25 -13.76 -4.04
N GLY A 288 17.49 -13.29 -3.87
CA GLY A 288 18.71 -14.10 -3.97
C GLY A 288 19.04 -14.56 -5.40
N LYS A 289 18.55 -13.85 -6.44
CA LYS A 289 18.68 -14.22 -7.87
C LYS A 289 19.81 -13.49 -8.59
N ASN A 290 20.53 -12.60 -7.91
CA ASN A 290 21.68 -11.90 -8.50
C ASN A 290 22.93 -12.79 -8.54
N GLU A 291 23.80 -12.53 -9.50
CA GLU A 291 25.17 -13.09 -9.55
C GLU A 291 25.89 -12.81 -8.23
N ARG A 292 26.61 -13.78 -7.69
CA ARG A 292 27.32 -13.65 -6.42
C ARG A 292 28.81 -13.57 -6.65
N ILE A 293 29.40 -12.40 -6.38
CA ILE A 293 30.85 -12.17 -6.37
C ILE A 293 31.30 -12.05 -4.91
N PHE A 294 32.36 -12.76 -4.52
CA PHE A 294 32.92 -12.60 -3.19
C PHE A 294 33.93 -11.46 -3.16
N ALA A 295 33.83 -10.58 -2.16
CA ALA A 295 34.72 -9.42 -2.02
C ALA A 295 36.20 -9.80 -1.94
N ARG A 296 36.57 -10.98 -1.42
CA ARG A 296 37.95 -11.50 -1.42
C ARG A 296 38.54 -11.62 -2.83
N ASN A 297 37.69 -11.83 -3.84
CA ASN A 297 38.11 -11.94 -5.25
C ASN A 297 38.10 -10.58 -5.97
N THR A 298 37.98 -9.49 -5.25
CA THR A 298 37.96 -8.13 -5.80
C THR A 298 39.19 -7.33 -5.35
N ILE A 299 39.55 -6.31 -6.12
CA ILE A 299 40.57 -5.33 -5.74
C ILE A 299 39.84 -4.03 -5.38
N CYS A 300 40.14 -3.48 -4.19
CA CYS A 300 39.64 -2.17 -3.78
C CYS A 300 40.57 -1.07 -4.26
N LYS A 301 39.99 -0.03 -4.85
CA LYS A 301 40.72 1.17 -5.28
C LYS A 301 39.93 2.42 -4.99
N GLN A 302 40.60 3.52 -4.68
CA GLN A 302 40.01 4.84 -4.79
C GLN A 302 39.79 5.16 -6.27
N ILE A 303 38.59 5.69 -6.60
CA ILE A 303 38.19 6.01 -7.98
C ILE A 303 37.85 7.49 -8.09
N SER A 304 37.76 7.99 -9.31
CA SER A 304 37.39 9.37 -9.55
C SER A 304 35.89 9.62 -9.28
N PHE A 305 35.57 10.89 -9.02
CA PHE A 305 34.14 11.29 -8.91
C PHE A 305 33.38 11.00 -10.21
N ALA A 306 34.01 11.15 -11.37
CA ALA A 306 33.36 10.88 -12.65
C ALA A 306 32.99 9.41 -12.81
N GLU A 307 33.90 8.48 -12.52
CA GLU A 307 33.66 7.03 -12.54
C GLU A 307 32.55 6.63 -11.55
N SER A 308 32.63 7.14 -10.31
CA SER A 308 31.59 6.86 -9.29
C SER A 308 30.22 7.42 -9.67
N LYS A 309 30.18 8.62 -10.27
CA LYS A 309 28.95 9.26 -10.73
C LYS A 309 28.28 8.43 -11.83
N GLU A 310 29.02 8.04 -12.83
CA GLU A 310 28.53 7.20 -13.93
C GLU A 310 28.01 5.87 -13.41
N PHE A 311 28.75 5.19 -12.54
CA PHE A 311 28.34 3.95 -11.92
C PHE A 311 27.05 4.09 -11.11
N LEU A 312 26.97 5.11 -10.24
CA LEU A 312 25.82 5.32 -9.35
C LEU A 312 24.55 5.75 -10.09
N ILE A 313 24.66 6.50 -11.18
CA ILE A 313 23.50 6.83 -12.03
C ILE A 313 22.87 5.55 -12.60
N ARG A 314 23.68 4.57 -13.01
CA ARG A 314 23.21 3.30 -13.58
C ARG A 314 22.73 2.28 -12.53
N ASN A 315 23.27 2.34 -11.30
CA ASN A 315 23.12 1.23 -10.34
C ASN A 315 22.42 1.63 -9.02
N HIS A 316 22.26 2.92 -8.71
CA HIS A 316 21.67 3.36 -7.45
C HIS A 316 20.33 4.07 -7.66
N ILE A 317 19.30 3.70 -6.88
CA ILE A 317 17.93 4.22 -7.04
C ILE A 317 17.86 5.75 -6.90
N GLN A 318 18.64 6.33 -6.01
CA GLN A 318 18.74 7.79 -5.83
C GLN A 318 19.83 8.43 -6.70
N GLY A 319 20.51 7.65 -7.56
CA GLY A 319 21.62 8.13 -8.38
C GLY A 319 22.83 8.60 -7.58
N SER A 320 23.65 9.43 -8.19
CA SER A 320 24.84 10.01 -7.60
C SER A 320 24.56 11.26 -6.77
N CYS A 321 25.44 11.58 -5.84
CA CYS A 321 25.48 12.87 -5.14
C CYS A 321 26.92 13.34 -5.00
N GLN A 322 27.10 14.64 -4.70
CA GLN A 322 28.43 15.18 -4.41
C GLN A 322 29.07 14.45 -3.23
N SER A 323 30.26 13.95 -3.42
CA SER A 323 31.05 13.19 -2.42
C SER A 323 32.50 13.60 -2.46
N LYS A 324 33.20 13.44 -1.33
CA LYS A 324 34.65 13.80 -1.22
C LYS A 324 35.53 12.61 -1.56
N TRP A 325 35.11 11.40 -1.14
CA TRP A 325 35.87 10.17 -1.35
C TRP A 325 35.02 9.11 -2.00
N GLN A 326 35.59 8.37 -2.95
CA GLN A 326 34.92 7.33 -3.73
C GLN A 326 35.83 6.10 -3.78
N TYR A 327 35.27 4.95 -3.39
CA TYR A 327 35.97 3.66 -3.44
C TYR A 327 35.18 2.68 -4.31
N GLY A 328 35.89 1.94 -5.13
CA GLY A 328 35.36 0.92 -6.01
C GLY A 328 35.99 -0.44 -5.77
N LEU A 329 35.19 -1.49 -5.93
CA LEU A 329 35.66 -2.87 -6.01
C LEU A 329 35.67 -3.30 -7.46
N PHE A 330 36.81 -3.86 -7.88
CA PHE A 330 37.03 -4.37 -9.23
C PHE A 330 37.16 -5.90 -9.20
N HIS A 331 36.39 -6.57 -10.03
CA HIS A 331 36.49 -8.01 -10.27
C HIS A 331 36.82 -8.23 -11.75
N GLU A 332 37.99 -8.85 -12.02
CA GLU A 332 38.44 -9.10 -13.40
C GLU A 332 38.48 -7.81 -14.26
N GLY A 333 38.91 -6.69 -13.66
CA GLY A 333 38.97 -5.38 -14.34
C GLY A 333 37.63 -4.62 -14.41
N ARG A 334 36.51 -5.24 -14.08
CA ARG A 334 35.17 -4.65 -14.08
C ARG A 334 34.86 -4.01 -12.72
N LEU A 335 34.33 -2.78 -12.69
CA LEU A 335 33.86 -2.12 -11.48
C LEU A 335 32.49 -2.72 -11.07
N VAL A 336 32.46 -3.44 -9.94
CA VAL A 336 31.28 -4.21 -9.51
C VAL A 336 30.60 -3.64 -8.27
N SER A 337 31.24 -2.73 -7.52
CA SER A 337 30.65 -2.09 -6.35
C SER A 337 31.29 -0.75 -6.08
N VAL A 338 30.51 0.23 -5.62
CA VAL A 338 30.97 1.58 -5.29
C VAL A 338 30.39 2.00 -3.94
N MET A 339 31.26 2.66 -3.14
CA MET A 339 30.88 3.33 -1.90
C MET A 339 31.44 4.73 -1.88
N THR A 340 30.63 5.72 -1.48
CA THR A 340 31.04 7.12 -1.47
C THR A 340 30.82 7.75 -0.11
N PHE A 341 31.76 8.67 0.25
CA PHE A 341 31.76 9.36 1.53
C PHE A 341 31.93 10.87 1.35
N GLY A 342 31.38 11.63 2.30
CA GLY A 342 31.52 13.08 2.31
C GLY A 342 31.06 13.68 3.62
N LYS A 343 30.99 15.01 3.69
CA LYS A 343 30.32 15.68 4.81
C LYS A 343 28.82 15.56 4.68
N SER A 344 28.15 15.32 5.79
CA SER A 344 26.71 15.35 5.85
C SER A 344 26.18 16.74 5.48
N ARG A 345 25.02 16.79 4.81
CA ARG A 345 24.33 18.06 4.54
C ARG A 345 23.64 18.64 5.77
N PHE A 346 23.45 17.82 6.81
CA PHE A 346 22.65 18.15 7.97
C PHE A 346 23.46 18.31 9.25
N SER A 347 24.75 17.91 9.23
CA SER A 347 25.65 18.00 10.39
C SER A 347 27.12 18.11 9.91
N ASN A 348 28.05 18.38 10.83
CA ASN A 348 29.45 18.37 10.53
C ASN A 348 30.08 16.96 10.50
N GLU A 349 29.25 15.92 10.64
CA GLU A 349 29.69 14.52 10.66
C GLU A 349 30.04 14.03 9.24
N PHE A 350 30.90 13.03 9.17
CA PHE A 350 31.13 12.30 7.92
C PHE A 350 29.96 11.35 7.65
N GLU A 351 29.60 11.22 6.39
CA GLU A 351 28.45 10.41 5.96
C GLU A 351 28.86 9.40 4.88
N LEU A 352 28.48 8.15 5.05
CA LEU A 352 28.39 7.18 3.98
C LEU A 352 27.17 7.56 3.13
N LEU A 353 27.44 8.19 1.99
CA LEU A 353 26.42 8.84 1.16
C LEU A 353 25.71 7.86 0.23
N ARG A 354 26.46 6.97 -0.44
CA ARG A 354 25.96 5.99 -1.39
C ARG A 354 26.72 4.69 -1.31
N PHE A 355 25.99 3.61 -1.44
CA PHE A 355 26.54 2.27 -1.67
C PHE A 355 25.68 1.55 -2.71
N ALA A 356 26.29 1.04 -3.76
CA ALA A 356 25.63 0.23 -4.77
C ALA A 356 26.56 -0.87 -5.30
N ASN A 357 25.95 -2.00 -5.64
CA ASN A 357 26.56 -3.00 -6.50
C ASN A 357 26.11 -2.75 -7.95
N GLU A 358 26.82 -3.29 -8.90
CA GLU A 358 26.42 -3.33 -10.30
C GLU A 358 25.06 -4.05 -10.45
N LEU A 359 24.29 -3.67 -11.47
CA LEU A 359 22.98 -4.32 -11.74
C LEU A 359 23.15 -5.84 -11.84
N ASN A 360 22.22 -6.56 -11.21
CA ASN A 360 22.15 -8.01 -11.14
C ASN A 360 23.35 -8.70 -10.48
N VAL A 361 24.21 -7.95 -9.78
CA VAL A 361 25.36 -8.46 -9.02
C VAL A 361 25.13 -8.19 -7.52
N ASN A 362 25.58 -9.14 -6.70
CA ASN A 362 25.64 -9.00 -5.25
C ASN A 362 27.06 -9.32 -4.78
N VAL A 363 27.82 -8.30 -4.36
CA VAL A 363 29.19 -8.46 -3.87
C VAL A 363 29.16 -8.81 -2.39
N ILE A 364 29.30 -10.10 -2.06
CA ILE A 364 29.26 -10.62 -0.70
C ILE A 364 30.49 -10.14 0.07
N GLY A 365 30.26 -9.39 1.17
CA GLY A 365 31.32 -8.74 1.96
C GLY A 365 31.85 -7.44 1.32
N GLY A 366 31.24 -6.98 0.20
CA GLY A 366 31.70 -5.77 -0.51
C GLY A 366 31.63 -4.51 0.33
N ALA A 367 30.50 -4.31 1.03
CA ALA A 367 30.35 -3.13 1.90
C ALA A 367 31.37 -3.09 3.04
N SER A 368 31.62 -4.23 3.70
CA SER A 368 32.65 -4.33 4.76
C SER A 368 34.03 -4.02 4.22
N LYS A 369 34.38 -4.56 3.05
CA LYS A 369 35.69 -4.32 2.42
C LYS A 369 35.89 -2.86 2.05
N LEU A 370 34.89 -2.23 1.43
CA LEU A 370 34.95 -0.80 1.07
C LEU A 370 35.04 0.10 2.30
N LEU A 371 34.25 -0.16 3.33
CA LEU A 371 34.30 0.59 4.59
C LEU A 371 35.63 0.43 5.27
N SER A 372 36.21 -0.79 5.35
CA SER A 372 37.48 -1.06 5.94
C SER A 372 38.65 -0.30 5.23
N HIS A 373 38.65 -0.28 3.90
CA HIS A 373 39.61 0.50 3.15
C HIS A 373 39.49 2.00 3.44
N PHE A 374 38.27 2.54 3.41
CA PHE A 374 38.04 3.94 3.72
C PHE A 374 38.53 4.30 5.13
N THR A 375 38.16 3.50 6.14
CA THR A 375 38.54 3.77 7.53
C THR A 375 40.05 3.56 7.80
N SER A 376 40.73 2.74 7.00
CA SER A 376 42.18 2.57 7.05
C SER A 376 42.90 3.77 6.44
N ASP A 377 42.41 4.30 5.31
CA ASP A 377 42.98 5.47 4.64
C ASP A 377 42.75 6.78 5.41
N HIS A 378 41.74 6.79 6.28
CA HIS A 378 41.25 7.95 7.04
C HIS A 378 41.18 7.63 8.53
N ALA A 379 42.34 7.44 9.17
CA ALA A 379 42.44 7.10 10.58
C ALA A 379 41.91 8.21 11.52
N GLU A 380 41.88 9.45 11.04
CA GLU A 380 41.36 10.63 11.74
C GLU A 380 39.83 10.65 11.88
N ILE A 381 39.11 9.81 11.13
CA ILE A 381 37.64 9.76 11.18
C ILE A 381 37.20 8.81 12.28
N GLU A 382 36.58 9.35 13.32
CA GLU A 382 36.09 8.61 14.47
C GLU A 382 34.65 8.10 14.27
N ASN A 383 33.80 8.89 13.58
CA ASN A 383 32.40 8.60 13.43
C ASN A 383 31.92 8.76 11.95
N ILE A 384 31.08 7.85 11.52
CA ILE A 384 30.46 7.89 10.19
C ILE A 384 28.99 7.68 10.37
N ILE A 385 28.16 8.59 9.88
CA ILE A 385 26.69 8.40 9.86
C ILE A 385 26.24 7.87 8.50
N SER A 386 25.06 7.28 8.47
CA SER A 386 24.38 6.92 7.23
C SER A 386 22.87 6.81 7.44
N TYR A 387 22.12 6.82 6.34
CA TYR A 387 20.67 6.75 6.35
C TYR A 387 20.16 5.61 5.48
N ALA A 388 19.39 4.70 6.07
CA ALA A 388 18.69 3.65 5.34
C ALA A 388 17.27 4.13 4.98
N ASP A 389 16.95 4.12 3.70
CA ASP A 389 15.59 4.36 3.19
C ASP A 389 14.69 3.18 3.59
N ARG A 390 13.68 3.42 4.44
CA ARG A 390 12.78 2.39 4.96
C ARG A 390 11.90 1.75 3.89
N ARG A 391 11.73 2.41 2.76
CA ARG A 391 11.01 1.83 1.61
C ARG A 391 11.75 0.63 1.01
N TRP A 392 13.07 0.58 1.16
CA TRP A 392 13.93 -0.42 0.53
C TRP A 392 14.75 -1.25 1.50
N SER A 393 14.91 -0.82 2.73
CA SER A 393 15.87 -1.42 3.66
C SER A 393 15.31 -1.48 5.08
N ASN A 394 15.53 -2.61 5.73
CA ASN A 394 15.32 -2.78 7.17
C ASN A 394 16.59 -2.49 8.02
N GLY A 395 17.65 -2.01 7.36
CA GLY A 395 18.91 -1.63 8.00
C GLY A 395 19.89 -2.77 8.27
N ASN A 396 19.62 -4.00 7.85
CA ASN A 396 20.51 -5.16 8.13
C ASN A 396 21.93 -4.96 7.61
N LEU A 397 22.12 -4.32 6.44
CA LEU A 397 23.44 -4.01 5.90
C LEU A 397 24.27 -3.24 6.94
N TYR A 398 23.72 -2.17 7.49
CA TYR A 398 24.42 -1.29 8.43
C TYR A 398 24.82 -2.01 9.71
N LYS A 399 23.92 -2.83 10.26
CA LYS A 399 24.22 -3.68 11.43
C LYS A 399 25.38 -4.64 11.13
N THR A 400 25.36 -5.26 9.93
CA THR A 400 26.40 -6.22 9.53
C THR A 400 27.79 -5.58 9.41
N ILE A 401 27.86 -4.30 9.03
CA ILE A 401 29.13 -3.58 8.89
C ILE A 401 29.48 -2.70 10.12
N GLY A 402 28.83 -2.96 11.26
CA GLY A 402 29.17 -2.38 12.55
C GLY A 402 28.57 -1.02 12.85
N PHE A 403 27.51 -0.61 12.15
CA PHE A 403 26.76 0.60 12.48
C PHE A 403 25.65 0.31 13.50
N GLU A 404 25.42 1.23 14.40
CA GLU A 404 24.33 1.22 15.39
C GLU A 404 23.19 2.14 14.95
N LEU A 405 21.95 1.70 15.17
CA LEU A 405 20.75 2.51 14.93
C LEU A 405 20.62 3.58 16.00
N VAL A 406 20.55 4.84 15.61
CA VAL A 406 20.42 5.97 16.56
C VAL A 406 19.10 6.71 16.46
N HIS A 407 18.45 6.70 15.29
CA HIS A 407 17.17 7.43 15.12
C HIS A 407 16.32 6.85 13.99
N LYS A 408 15.00 6.95 14.15
CA LYS A 408 14.00 6.69 13.10
C LYS A 408 13.33 8.02 12.76
N SER A 409 13.46 8.49 11.51
CA SER A 409 12.82 9.74 11.12
C SER A 409 11.33 9.58 10.85
N ALA A 410 10.58 10.66 10.97
CA ALA A 410 9.26 10.77 10.38
C ALA A 410 9.35 10.68 8.83
N PRO A 411 8.24 10.38 8.13
CA PRO A 411 8.18 10.40 6.68
C PRO A 411 8.64 11.74 6.10
N ALA A 412 9.48 11.69 5.08
CA ALA A 412 9.80 12.85 4.26
C ALA A 412 8.81 12.94 3.09
N TYR A 413 8.68 14.13 2.49
CA TYR A 413 7.78 14.33 1.37
C TYR A 413 8.49 14.83 0.12
N PHE A 414 7.84 14.56 -1.01
CA PHE A 414 8.18 15.02 -2.35
C PHE A 414 6.97 15.72 -2.95
N TYR A 415 7.18 16.65 -3.86
CA TYR A 415 6.11 17.21 -4.68
C TYR A 415 5.94 16.39 -5.95
N ILE A 416 4.69 16.17 -6.38
CA ILE A 416 4.39 15.49 -7.64
C ILE A 416 4.19 16.54 -8.72
N ILE A 417 5.08 16.52 -9.75
CA ILE A 417 5.05 17.42 -10.88
C ILE A 417 5.23 16.57 -12.14
N ASN A 418 4.33 16.69 -13.11
CA ASN A 418 4.39 15.95 -14.38
C ASN A 418 4.60 14.44 -14.22
N HIS A 419 3.89 13.81 -13.25
CA HIS A 419 4.01 12.38 -12.92
C HIS A 419 5.39 11.94 -12.38
N GLU A 420 6.16 12.85 -11.81
CA GLU A 420 7.44 12.57 -11.17
C GLU A 420 7.51 13.20 -9.78
N ARG A 421 8.29 12.56 -8.89
CA ARG A 421 8.55 13.08 -7.55
C ARG A 421 9.76 14.00 -7.58
N HIS A 422 9.55 15.21 -7.12
CA HIS A 422 10.58 16.22 -6.96
C HIS A 422 10.90 16.46 -5.50
N SER A 423 12.18 16.61 -5.19
CA SER A 423 12.61 16.86 -3.82
C SER A 423 12.09 18.21 -3.30
N ARG A 424 11.59 18.23 -2.05
CA ARG A 424 11.22 19.50 -1.38
C ARG A 424 12.36 20.54 -1.36
N ILE A 425 13.61 20.09 -1.42
CA ILE A 425 14.78 20.98 -1.43
C ILE A 425 14.80 21.89 -2.66
N GLU A 426 14.18 21.47 -3.75
CA GLU A 426 14.07 22.28 -4.97
C GLU A 426 13.12 23.48 -4.77
N PHE A 427 12.11 23.34 -3.88
CA PHE A 427 11.03 24.31 -3.66
C PHE A 427 11.08 24.97 -2.29
N GLN A 428 12.25 25.05 -1.67
CA GLN A 428 12.39 25.75 -0.40
C GLN A 428 11.86 27.18 -0.48
N LYS A 429 11.15 27.66 0.56
CA LYS A 429 10.49 28.97 0.58
C LYS A 429 11.34 30.11 0.02
N HIS A 430 12.62 30.20 0.40
CA HIS A 430 13.51 31.25 -0.06
C HIS A 430 13.75 31.23 -1.58
N LYS A 431 13.67 30.06 -2.23
CA LYS A 431 13.77 29.92 -3.68
C LYS A 431 12.50 30.36 -4.37
N LEU A 432 11.34 29.90 -3.84
CA LEU A 432 10.03 30.31 -4.37
C LEU A 432 9.82 31.83 -4.26
N VAL A 433 10.23 32.45 -3.16
CA VAL A 433 10.19 33.92 -3.01
C VAL A 433 11.07 34.60 -4.05
N LYS A 434 12.27 34.09 -4.36
CA LYS A 434 13.12 34.59 -5.45
C LYS A 434 12.46 34.45 -6.84
N GLU A 435 11.62 33.46 -7.03
CA GLU A 435 10.83 33.24 -8.25
C GLU A 435 9.59 34.15 -8.32
N GLY A 436 9.34 34.99 -7.30
CA GLY A 436 8.26 35.97 -7.28
C GLY A 436 6.98 35.53 -6.55
N TYR A 437 7.01 34.40 -5.84
CA TYR A 437 5.88 33.96 -5.03
C TYR A 437 5.78 34.73 -3.70
N ASP A 438 4.57 34.77 -3.13
CA ASP A 438 4.25 35.52 -1.92
C ASP A 438 5.08 35.05 -0.70
N ALA A 439 5.89 35.95 -0.16
CA ALA A 439 6.73 35.70 1.00
C ALA A 439 5.94 35.43 2.30
N ASN A 440 4.65 35.79 2.36
CA ASN A 440 3.80 35.54 3.53
C ASN A 440 3.26 34.10 3.54
N LYS A 441 3.26 33.41 2.39
CA LYS A 441 2.81 32.02 2.28
C LYS A 441 3.92 31.04 2.67
N THR A 442 3.49 29.90 3.17
CA THR A 442 4.40 28.75 3.39
C THR A 442 4.75 28.11 2.06
N GLU A 443 5.85 27.34 2.04
CA GLU A 443 6.22 26.50 0.89
C GLU A 443 5.03 25.65 0.40
N HIS A 444 4.34 25.00 1.35
CA HIS A 444 3.21 24.13 1.03
C HIS A 444 2.01 24.86 0.43
N GLU A 445 1.65 26.02 0.95
CA GLU A 445 0.54 26.82 0.41
C GLU A 445 0.84 27.24 -1.05
N ILE A 446 2.05 27.69 -1.32
CA ILE A 446 2.48 28.06 -2.69
C ILE A 446 2.38 26.86 -3.63
N MET A 447 2.93 25.70 -3.21
CA MET A 447 2.93 24.51 -4.07
C MET A 447 1.53 23.93 -4.25
N LYS A 448 0.66 24.04 -3.27
CA LYS A 448 -0.76 23.64 -3.35
C LYS A 448 -1.53 24.51 -4.31
N GLU A 449 -1.31 25.83 -4.32
CA GLU A 449 -1.91 26.76 -5.29
C GLU A 449 -1.44 26.46 -6.73
N ARG A 450 -0.21 25.99 -6.89
CA ARG A 450 0.34 25.51 -8.17
C ARG A 450 -0.26 24.18 -8.61
N GLY A 451 -1.06 23.53 -7.78
CA GLY A 451 -1.66 22.22 -8.07
C GLY A 451 -0.71 21.02 -7.86
N TYR A 452 0.38 21.17 -7.11
CA TYR A 452 1.38 20.15 -6.88
C TYR A 452 1.21 19.52 -5.49
N PRO A 453 0.55 18.35 -5.39
CA PRO A 453 0.38 17.66 -4.11
C PRO A 453 1.68 17.02 -3.62
N ARG A 454 1.75 16.79 -2.31
CA ARG A 454 2.83 16.05 -1.69
C ARG A 454 2.54 14.54 -1.66
N ILE A 455 3.60 13.75 -1.77
CA ILE A 455 3.60 12.33 -1.47
C ILE A 455 4.68 12.05 -0.43
N TYR A 456 4.38 11.17 0.53
CA TYR A 456 5.25 10.89 1.65
C TYR A 456 5.90 9.52 1.51
N ASP A 457 7.15 9.38 1.97
CA ASP A 457 7.84 8.09 2.07
C ASP A 457 7.54 7.38 3.41
N ALA A 458 8.31 6.34 3.72
CA ALA A 458 8.22 5.61 5.00
C ALA A 458 9.26 6.09 6.04
N GLY A 459 9.94 7.20 5.78
CA GLY A 459 11.03 7.71 6.61
C GLY A 459 12.36 6.99 6.40
N THR A 460 13.34 7.34 7.22
CA THR A 460 14.68 6.78 7.20
C THR A 460 15.12 6.28 8.57
N LEU A 461 16.08 5.36 8.58
CA LEU A 461 16.79 4.92 9.79
C LEU A 461 18.18 5.55 9.78
N LYS A 462 18.51 6.40 10.75
CA LYS A 462 19.85 6.98 10.92
C LYS A 462 20.71 5.98 11.69
N TYR A 463 21.86 5.68 11.14
CA TYR A 463 22.88 4.81 11.72
C TYR A 463 24.16 5.58 11.98
N ILE A 464 24.94 5.15 12.98
CA ILE A 464 26.29 5.65 13.28
C ILE A 464 27.25 4.47 13.39
N TRP A 465 28.39 4.59 12.71
CA TRP A 465 29.57 3.76 12.93
C TRP A 465 30.54 4.55 13.78
N LYS A 466 31.13 3.91 14.79
CA LYS A 466 32.18 4.50 15.64
C LYS A 466 33.42 3.67 15.51
N ARG A 467 34.56 4.35 15.41
CA ARG A 467 35.84 3.67 15.51
C ARG A 467 35.96 3.11 16.92
N ASN A 468 36.11 1.80 17.04
CA ASN A 468 36.44 1.21 18.33
C ASN A 468 37.83 1.74 18.73
N GLU A 469 37.95 2.34 19.91
CA GLU A 469 39.25 2.52 20.54
C GLU A 469 39.86 1.13 20.66
N ALA A 470 41.01 0.93 20.04
CA ALA A 470 41.77 -0.28 20.24
C ALA A 470 41.98 -0.40 21.75
N ILE A 471 41.37 -1.43 22.36
CA ILE A 471 41.72 -1.84 23.70
C ILE A 471 43.20 -2.21 23.58
N ASN A 472 44.09 -1.27 23.91
CA ASN A 472 45.49 -1.54 24.09
C ASN A 472 45.61 -2.54 25.25
N CYS A 473 45.68 -3.84 24.88
CA CYS A 473 46.18 -4.86 25.77
C CYS A 473 47.70 -4.97 25.65
#